data_dd588d83188104e27cd92b9127f70c50
#
_entry.id   dd588d83188104e27cd92b9127f70c50
#
_cell.length_a   1.000
_cell.length_b   1.000
_cell.length_c   1.000
_cell.angle_alpha   90.00
_cell.angle_beta   90.00
_cell.angle_gamma   90.00
#
_symmetry.space_group_name_H-M   'P 1'
#
loop_
_entity.id
_entity.type
_entity.pdbx_description
1 polymer ?
#
loop_
_entity_poly.entity_id
_entity_poly.type
_entity_poly.pdbx_seq_one_letter_code
_entity_poly.pdbx_strand_id
1 'polypeptide(L)'
;MYLEISKNSKTKTDLEIRKAVINAYGNVLLTEESLKILESNKEILESNLNEIQKTFENGLEEEESVEQIKITLSGLISDLNNVKRLNELSYQMLNITLGIDLNTDTTLTDNLEILALQYTSLEALAADESVENTIDYLIAQNDVESKDLLVKLAMSDGIPTLSAFINGGYSAYGETFGFFNSSQKWYGSSLFGVSLNIPIFSSLGRSAATQQARIDLDKAHESLTETEQQLKLQIATAKSEYQYAIEDYGNKKTKLRTCRTYRT
;
A
#
# COMPACT_ATOMS: atom_id res chain seq x y z
N MET A 1 23.24 -7.14 2.20
CA MET A 1 22.47 -6.76 1.02
C MET A 1 21.11 -7.45 0.93
N TYR A 2 20.99 -8.77 0.62
CA TYR A 2 19.68 -9.44 0.52
C TYR A 2 18.82 -9.32 1.78
N LEU A 3 19.42 -9.39 2.97
CA LEU A 3 18.72 -9.18 4.23
C LEU A 3 18.15 -7.74 4.34
N GLU A 4 18.87 -6.76 3.85
CA GLU A 4 18.46 -5.35 3.88
C GLU A 4 17.31 -5.08 2.90
N ILE A 5 17.41 -5.62 1.69
CA ILE A 5 16.31 -5.63 0.71
C ILE A 5 15.04 -6.23 1.32
N SER A 6 15.17 -7.39 1.98
CA SER A 6 14.03 -8.06 2.62
C SER A 6 13.44 -7.24 3.77
N LYS A 7 14.26 -6.57 4.59
CA LYS A 7 13.81 -5.67 5.65
C LYS A 7 13.05 -4.48 5.09
N ASN A 8 13.59 -3.83 4.07
CA ASN A 8 12.95 -2.68 3.44
C ASN A 8 11.64 -3.07 2.75
N SER A 9 11.60 -4.23 2.07
CA SER A 9 10.36 -4.76 1.50
C SER A 9 9.31 -5.04 2.58
N LYS A 10 9.71 -5.61 3.73
CA LYS A 10 8.81 -5.80 4.86
C LYS A 10 8.27 -4.46 5.37
N THR A 11 9.15 -3.48 5.60
CA THR A 11 8.74 -2.15 6.08
C THR A 11 7.78 -1.48 5.10
N LYS A 12 8.02 -1.59 3.80
CA LYS A 12 7.10 -1.09 2.77
C LYS A 12 5.73 -1.77 2.87
N THR A 13 5.71 -3.10 2.97
CA THR A 13 4.46 -3.86 3.12
C THR A 13 3.71 -3.45 4.39
N ASP A 14 4.40 -3.30 5.52
CA ASP A 14 3.79 -2.86 6.78
C ASP A 14 3.16 -1.45 6.65
N LEU A 15 3.81 -0.53 5.94
CA LEU A 15 3.28 0.81 5.66
C LEU A 15 2.07 0.77 4.70
N GLU A 16 2.11 -0.07 3.66
CA GLU A 16 1.00 -0.24 2.72
C GLU A 16 -0.23 -0.83 3.41
N ILE A 17 -0.05 -1.85 4.25
CA ILE A 17 -1.13 -2.43 5.06
C ILE A 17 -1.71 -1.37 6.00
N ARG A 18 -0.86 -0.62 6.70
CA ARG A 18 -1.31 0.46 7.59
C ARG A 18 -2.14 1.50 6.84
N LYS A 19 -1.69 1.93 5.67
CA LYS A 19 -2.43 2.86 4.80
C LYS A 19 -3.77 2.27 4.35
N ALA A 20 -3.79 1.00 3.95
CA ALA A 20 -5.01 0.32 3.54
C ALA A 20 -6.04 0.24 4.68
N VAL A 21 -5.58 -0.11 5.89
CA VAL A 21 -6.45 -0.16 7.10
C VAL A 21 -7.01 1.22 7.42
N ILE A 22 -6.18 2.28 7.43
CA ILE A 22 -6.63 3.65 7.70
C ILE A 22 -7.70 4.08 6.69
N ASN A 23 -7.49 3.79 5.41
CA ASN A 23 -8.44 4.14 4.35
C ASN A 23 -9.75 3.36 4.48
N ALA A 24 -9.67 2.04 4.73
CA ALA A 24 -10.87 1.22 4.94
C ALA A 24 -11.67 1.67 6.16
N TYR A 25 -10.97 1.96 7.27
CA TYR A 25 -11.56 2.49 8.50
C TYR A 25 -12.25 3.83 8.28
N GLY A 26 -11.57 4.77 7.60
CA GLY A 26 -12.12 6.07 7.27
C GLY A 26 -13.37 5.99 6.37
N ASN A 27 -13.38 5.04 5.42
CA ASN A 27 -14.54 4.81 4.56
C ASN A 27 -15.76 4.30 5.34
N VAL A 28 -15.56 3.43 6.35
CA VAL A 28 -16.67 3.00 7.22
C VAL A 28 -17.25 4.18 7.98
N LEU A 29 -16.41 4.99 8.65
CA LEU A 29 -16.85 6.18 9.38
C LEU A 29 -17.59 7.18 8.48
N LEU A 30 -17.10 7.37 7.24
CA LEU A 30 -17.74 8.26 6.28
C LEU A 30 -19.12 7.76 5.86
N THR A 31 -19.26 6.46 5.61
CA THR A 31 -20.56 5.87 5.21
C THR A 31 -21.56 5.85 6.38
N GLU A 32 -21.10 5.61 7.61
CA GLU A 32 -21.94 5.72 8.81
C GLU A 32 -22.47 7.13 9.04
N GLU A 33 -21.61 8.14 8.90
CA GLU A 33 -22.03 9.53 9.07
C GLU A 33 -22.97 9.96 7.94
N SER A 34 -22.72 9.50 6.71
CA SER A 34 -23.63 9.71 5.58
C SER A 34 -25.00 9.09 5.82
N LEU A 35 -25.08 7.90 6.43
CA LEU A 35 -26.34 7.28 6.80
C LEU A 35 -27.11 8.13 7.80
N LYS A 36 -26.48 8.58 8.87
CA LYS A 36 -27.13 9.44 9.88
C LYS A 36 -27.69 10.71 9.27
N ILE A 37 -26.93 11.35 8.38
CA ILE A 37 -27.37 12.57 7.69
C ILE A 37 -28.58 12.28 6.79
N LEU A 38 -28.55 11.22 6.01
CA LEU A 38 -29.66 10.86 5.11
C LEU A 38 -30.91 10.42 5.88
N GLU A 39 -30.76 9.71 6.99
CA GLU A 39 -31.88 9.36 7.88
C GLU A 39 -32.52 10.60 8.50
N SER A 40 -31.74 11.53 9.01
CA SER A 40 -32.23 12.83 9.51
C SER A 40 -32.92 13.64 8.43
N ASN A 41 -32.37 13.70 7.23
CA ASN A 41 -32.98 14.40 6.10
C ASN A 41 -34.31 13.75 5.68
N LYS A 42 -34.40 12.42 5.73
CA LYS A 42 -35.66 11.69 5.47
C LYS A 42 -36.75 12.09 6.47
N GLU A 43 -36.42 12.10 7.76
CA GLU A 43 -37.39 12.51 8.81
C GLU A 43 -37.88 13.95 8.59
N ILE A 44 -36.99 14.87 8.22
CA ILE A 44 -37.35 16.26 7.92
C ILE A 44 -38.28 16.35 6.70
N LEU A 45 -37.94 15.62 5.61
CA LEU A 45 -38.78 15.63 4.41
C LEU A 45 -40.14 14.97 4.61
N GLU A 46 -40.22 13.89 5.42
CA GLU A 46 -41.50 13.24 5.81
C GLU A 46 -42.36 14.22 6.63
N SER A 47 -41.75 14.97 7.56
CA SER A 47 -42.46 16.02 8.30
C SER A 47 -42.98 17.14 7.40
N ASN A 48 -42.12 17.62 6.49
CA ASN A 48 -42.51 18.67 5.54
C ASN A 48 -43.62 18.18 4.58
N LEU A 49 -43.55 16.94 4.11
CA LEU A 49 -44.59 16.37 3.27
C LEU A 49 -45.96 16.34 4.01
N ASN A 50 -45.96 15.94 5.27
CA ASN A 50 -47.18 15.93 6.08
C ASN A 50 -47.75 17.34 6.30
N GLU A 51 -46.91 18.34 6.49
CA GLU A 51 -47.32 19.76 6.64
C GLU A 51 -47.92 20.30 5.35
N ILE A 52 -47.24 20.16 4.22
CA ILE A 52 -47.67 20.64 2.91
C ILE A 52 -48.94 19.90 2.45
N GLN A 53 -49.04 18.59 2.73
CA GLN A 53 -50.25 17.81 2.45
C GLN A 53 -51.47 18.39 3.16
N LYS A 54 -51.35 18.74 4.45
CA LYS A 54 -52.43 19.37 5.22
C LYS A 54 -52.76 20.77 4.69
N THR A 55 -51.79 21.52 4.27
CA THR A 55 -51.95 22.89 3.71
C THR A 55 -52.71 22.81 2.37
N PHE A 56 -52.36 21.80 1.55
CA PHE A 56 -53.08 21.53 0.30
C PHE A 56 -54.52 21.10 0.55
N GLU A 57 -54.80 20.18 1.51
CA GLU A 57 -56.13 19.75 1.87
C GLU A 57 -57.01 20.92 2.35
N ASN A 58 -56.40 21.99 2.92
CA ASN A 58 -57.09 23.23 3.30
C ASN A 58 -57.23 24.25 2.16
N GLY A 59 -56.74 23.89 0.95
CA GLY A 59 -56.83 24.76 -0.23
C GLY A 59 -55.86 25.96 -0.25
N LEU A 60 -54.80 25.88 0.58
CA LEU A 60 -53.79 26.94 0.73
C LEU A 60 -52.49 26.71 -0.01
N GLU A 61 -52.36 25.53 -0.65
CA GLU A 61 -51.15 25.10 -1.38
C GLU A 61 -51.58 24.37 -2.67
N GLU A 62 -50.65 24.30 -3.66
CA GLU A 62 -50.86 23.64 -4.94
C GLU A 62 -50.46 22.18 -4.89
N GLU A 63 -51.13 21.31 -5.66
CA GLU A 63 -50.85 19.88 -5.76
C GLU A 63 -49.40 19.63 -6.24
N GLU A 64 -48.86 20.52 -7.10
CA GLU A 64 -47.50 20.46 -7.61
C GLU A 64 -46.46 20.48 -6.49
N SER A 65 -46.66 21.28 -5.43
CA SER A 65 -45.78 21.32 -4.25
C SER A 65 -45.69 20.02 -3.51
N VAL A 66 -46.84 19.35 -3.36
CA VAL A 66 -46.94 18.01 -2.71
C VAL A 66 -46.21 16.97 -3.54
N GLU A 67 -46.43 16.95 -4.87
CA GLU A 67 -45.78 15.98 -5.76
C GLU A 67 -44.26 16.23 -5.85
N GLN A 68 -43.80 17.46 -5.83
CA GLN A 68 -42.36 17.78 -5.82
C GLN A 68 -41.64 17.24 -4.58
N ILE A 69 -42.27 17.32 -3.40
CA ILE A 69 -41.70 16.75 -2.17
C ILE A 69 -41.72 15.23 -2.20
N LYS A 70 -42.80 14.60 -2.72
CA LYS A 70 -42.83 13.14 -2.88
C LYS A 70 -41.72 12.62 -3.80
N ILE A 71 -41.47 13.30 -4.93
CA ILE A 71 -40.37 12.97 -5.84
C ILE A 71 -39.02 13.08 -5.13
N THR A 72 -38.80 14.19 -4.39
CA THR A 72 -37.58 14.41 -3.63
C THR A 72 -37.37 13.34 -2.54
N LEU A 73 -38.44 12.98 -1.81
CA LEU A 73 -38.40 11.93 -0.79
C LEU A 73 -38.07 10.55 -1.40
N SER A 74 -38.68 10.23 -2.56
CA SER A 74 -38.39 8.99 -3.27
C SER A 74 -36.92 8.90 -3.71
N GLY A 75 -36.37 10.00 -4.21
CA GLY A 75 -34.92 10.09 -4.51
C GLY A 75 -34.06 9.84 -3.28
N LEU A 76 -34.36 10.53 -2.17
CA LEU A 76 -33.63 10.38 -0.91
C LEU A 76 -33.70 8.95 -0.34
N ILE A 77 -34.85 8.29 -0.44
CA ILE A 77 -34.98 6.87 -0.02
C ILE A 77 -34.09 5.96 -0.87
N SER A 78 -34.00 6.23 -2.16
CA SER A 78 -33.13 5.48 -3.07
C SER A 78 -31.64 5.67 -2.70
N ASP A 79 -31.23 6.91 -2.39
CA ASP A 79 -29.88 7.24 -1.93
C ASP A 79 -29.58 6.59 -0.58
N LEU A 80 -30.51 6.62 0.37
CA LEU A 80 -30.37 5.98 1.66
C LEU A 80 -30.13 4.46 1.52
N ASN A 81 -30.92 3.80 0.67
CA ASN A 81 -30.77 2.37 0.42
C ASN A 81 -29.43 2.05 -0.26
N ASN A 82 -28.94 2.94 -1.11
CA ASN A 82 -27.63 2.80 -1.72
C ASN A 82 -26.51 2.94 -0.69
N VAL A 83 -26.56 3.96 0.16
CA VAL A 83 -25.54 4.19 1.20
C VAL A 83 -25.55 3.08 2.24
N LYS A 84 -26.73 2.48 2.57
CA LYS A 84 -26.81 1.28 3.42
C LYS A 84 -25.99 0.12 2.84
N ARG A 85 -26.14 -0.17 1.56
CA ARG A 85 -25.36 -1.22 0.89
C ARG A 85 -23.85 -0.87 0.85
N LEU A 86 -23.52 0.40 0.61
CA LEU A 86 -22.11 0.84 0.63
C LEU A 86 -21.51 0.72 2.02
N ASN A 87 -22.26 0.98 3.07
CA ASN A 87 -21.79 0.81 4.44
C ASN A 87 -21.48 -0.67 4.76
N GLU A 88 -22.38 -1.59 4.40
CA GLU A 88 -22.14 -3.02 4.54
C GLU A 88 -20.86 -3.46 3.79
N LEU A 89 -20.69 -3.00 2.53
CA LEU A 89 -19.49 -3.28 1.74
C LEU A 89 -18.23 -2.66 2.36
N SER A 90 -18.33 -1.49 2.96
CA SER A 90 -17.21 -0.83 3.63
C SER A 90 -16.73 -1.63 4.86
N TYR A 91 -17.65 -2.17 5.65
CA TYR A 91 -17.32 -3.09 6.74
C TYR A 91 -16.68 -4.39 6.25
N GLN A 92 -17.22 -4.97 5.19
CA GLN A 92 -16.64 -6.16 4.57
C GLN A 92 -15.20 -5.90 4.07
N MET A 93 -14.97 -4.74 3.47
CA MET A 93 -13.64 -4.34 3.00
C MET A 93 -12.67 -4.12 4.15
N LEU A 94 -13.14 -3.53 5.25
CA LEU A 94 -12.35 -3.40 6.48
C LEU A 94 -11.98 -4.77 7.05
N ASN A 95 -12.94 -5.70 7.15
CA ASN A 95 -12.72 -7.06 7.65
C ASN A 95 -11.66 -7.80 6.82
N ILE A 96 -11.76 -7.75 5.48
CA ILE A 96 -10.74 -8.33 4.59
C ILE A 96 -9.37 -7.69 4.84
N THR A 97 -9.31 -6.36 4.96
CA THR A 97 -8.05 -5.65 5.17
C THR A 97 -7.41 -5.99 6.51
N LEU A 98 -8.22 -6.28 7.53
CA LEU A 98 -7.79 -6.77 8.84
C LEU A 98 -7.43 -8.27 8.85
N GLY A 99 -7.72 -8.99 7.77
CA GLY A 99 -7.47 -10.44 7.67
C GLY A 99 -8.43 -11.30 8.48
N ILE A 100 -9.63 -10.79 8.80
CA ILE A 100 -10.70 -11.52 9.48
C ILE A 100 -11.79 -11.94 8.50
N ASP A 101 -12.72 -12.79 8.94
CA ASP A 101 -13.83 -13.25 8.09
C ASP A 101 -14.69 -12.08 7.60
N LEU A 102 -15.13 -12.15 6.34
CA LEU A 102 -15.90 -11.12 5.65
C LEU A 102 -17.14 -10.68 6.43
N ASN A 103 -17.84 -11.63 7.05
CA ASN A 103 -19.10 -11.42 7.73
C ASN A 103 -18.95 -11.24 9.25
N THR A 104 -17.73 -10.99 9.74
CA THR A 104 -17.52 -10.69 11.16
C THR A 104 -18.25 -9.39 11.53
N ASP A 105 -19.02 -9.44 12.59
CA ASP A 105 -19.68 -8.26 13.13
C ASP A 105 -18.65 -7.37 13.84
N THR A 106 -18.21 -6.34 13.14
CA THR A 106 -17.20 -5.38 13.61
C THR A 106 -17.88 -4.05 13.91
N THR A 107 -17.60 -3.48 15.08
CA THR A 107 -18.12 -2.17 15.48
C THR A 107 -16.98 -1.19 15.68
N LEU A 108 -17.15 0.04 15.18
CA LEU A 108 -16.18 1.11 15.37
C LEU A 108 -16.52 1.88 16.66
N THR A 109 -15.46 2.32 17.36
CA THR A 109 -15.59 3.09 18.60
C THR A 109 -15.35 4.58 18.40
N ASP A 110 -14.71 4.96 17.30
CA ASP A 110 -14.35 6.34 17.00
C ASP A 110 -15.47 7.08 16.26
N ASN A 111 -15.44 8.40 16.36
CA ASN A 111 -16.32 9.29 15.64
C ASN A 111 -15.50 10.13 14.66
N LEU A 112 -16.02 10.30 13.43
CA LEU A 112 -15.37 11.07 12.37
C LEU A 112 -15.05 12.52 12.81
N GLU A 113 -15.94 13.18 13.57
CA GLU A 113 -15.75 14.55 14.05
C GLU A 113 -14.57 14.66 15.02
N ILE A 114 -14.44 13.71 15.95
CA ILE A 114 -13.35 13.67 16.93
C ILE A 114 -12.02 13.44 16.23
N LEU A 115 -11.96 12.50 15.29
CA LEU A 115 -10.76 12.23 14.50
C LEU A 115 -10.37 13.43 13.63
N ALA A 116 -11.35 14.08 12.98
CA ALA A 116 -11.08 15.28 12.20
C ALA A 116 -10.47 16.39 13.05
N LEU A 117 -10.97 16.62 14.26
CA LEU A 117 -10.42 17.64 15.18
C LEU A 117 -9.00 17.29 15.65
N GLN A 118 -8.72 16.01 15.84
CA GLN A 118 -7.41 15.55 16.33
C GLN A 118 -6.32 15.65 15.26
N TYR A 119 -6.66 15.43 13.99
CA TYR A 119 -5.70 15.36 12.89
C TYR A 119 -5.68 16.59 11.98
N THR A 120 -6.52 17.60 12.19
CA THR A 120 -6.49 18.87 11.44
C THR A 120 -5.48 19.85 12.02
N SER A 121 -4.21 19.48 12.15
CA SER A 121 -3.15 20.41 12.55
C SER A 121 -2.34 20.90 11.34
N LEU A 122 -2.20 22.21 11.20
CA LEU A 122 -1.35 22.84 10.19
C LEU A 122 0.16 22.54 10.42
N GLU A 123 0.52 22.07 11.59
CA GLU A 123 1.90 21.70 11.92
C GLU A 123 2.43 20.56 11.05
N ALA A 124 1.56 19.66 10.59
CA ALA A 124 1.92 18.59 9.67
C ALA A 124 2.40 19.11 8.29
N LEU A 125 1.96 20.32 7.87
CA LEU A 125 2.42 20.95 6.64
C LEU A 125 3.83 21.55 6.76
N ALA A 126 4.24 21.91 7.96
CA ALA A 126 5.54 22.54 8.23
C ALA A 126 6.69 21.52 8.37
N ALA A 127 6.37 20.24 8.47
CA ALA A 127 7.39 19.19 8.53
C ALA A 127 8.13 19.13 7.17
N ASP A 128 9.42 19.43 7.21
CA ASP A 128 10.31 19.27 6.06
C ASP A 128 10.79 17.80 6.05
N GLU A 129 10.00 16.93 5.45
CA GLU A 129 10.36 15.53 5.32
C GLU A 129 11.34 15.36 4.17
N SER A 130 12.58 14.98 4.50
CA SER A 130 13.56 14.60 3.50
C SER A 130 13.08 13.36 2.74
N VAL A 131 13.08 13.45 1.41
CA VAL A 131 12.72 12.34 0.51
C VAL A 131 13.63 11.13 0.75
N GLU A 132 14.88 11.37 1.16
CA GLU A 132 15.89 10.34 1.41
C GLU A 132 15.51 9.38 2.56
N ASN A 133 14.62 9.80 3.47
CA ASN A 133 14.14 8.99 4.57
C ASN A 133 12.94 8.10 4.19
N THR A 134 12.43 8.23 2.98
CA THR A 134 11.30 7.42 2.53
C THR A 134 11.73 6.00 2.18
N ILE A 135 10.87 5.02 2.46
CA ILE A 135 11.18 3.62 2.20
C ILE A 135 11.41 3.33 0.71
N ASP A 136 10.70 4.03 -0.17
CA ASP A 136 10.83 3.86 -1.62
C ASP A 136 12.19 4.39 -2.12
N TYR A 137 12.69 5.49 -1.56
CA TYR A 137 14.04 5.98 -1.84
C TYR A 137 15.10 4.99 -1.36
N LEU A 138 14.97 4.45 -0.14
CA LEU A 138 15.90 3.47 0.42
C LEU A 138 15.92 2.17 -0.40
N ILE A 139 14.78 1.74 -0.95
CA ILE A 139 14.71 0.59 -1.85
C ILE A 139 15.45 0.87 -3.16
N ALA A 140 15.24 2.05 -3.77
CA ALA A 140 15.93 2.44 -4.99
C ALA A 140 17.45 2.60 -4.77
N GLN A 141 17.87 3.16 -3.63
CA GLN A 141 19.27 3.24 -3.24
C GLN A 141 19.91 1.86 -3.07
N ASN A 142 19.21 0.92 -2.42
CA ASN A 142 19.67 -0.47 -2.29
C ASN A 142 19.82 -1.17 -3.64
N ASP A 143 18.99 -0.84 -4.64
CA ASP A 143 19.18 -1.38 -5.99
C ASP A 143 20.47 -0.87 -6.63
N VAL A 144 20.78 0.43 -6.50
CA VAL A 144 22.05 1.00 -6.95
C VAL A 144 23.23 0.29 -6.29
N GLU A 145 23.24 0.11 -4.98
CA GLU A 145 24.30 -0.60 -4.26
C GLU A 145 24.42 -2.06 -4.74
N SER A 146 23.29 -2.71 -5.01
CA SER A 146 23.24 -4.06 -5.55
C SER A 146 23.91 -4.14 -6.93
N LYS A 147 23.60 -3.20 -7.82
CA LYS A 147 24.19 -3.14 -9.16
C LYS A 147 25.69 -2.83 -9.12
N ASP A 148 26.14 -1.96 -8.21
CA ASP A 148 27.56 -1.70 -8.00
C ASP A 148 28.32 -2.97 -7.58
N LEU A 149 27.73 -3.76 -6.67
CA LEU A 149 28.30 -5.06 -6.28
C LEU A 149 28.33 -6.07 -7.45
N LEU A 150 27.30 -6.05 -8.32
CA LEU A 150 27.30 -6.88 -9.52
C LEU A 150 28.36 -6.47 -10.54
N VAL A 151 28.67 -5.17 -10.68
CA VAL A 151 29.81 -4.70 -11.47
C VAL A 151 31.12 -5.27 -10.90
N LYS A 152 31.32 -5.18 -9.58
CA LYS A 152 32.50 -5.74 -8.91
C LYS A 152 32.59 -7.25 -9.09
N LEU A 153 31.47 -7.96 -9.02
CA LEU A 153 31.39 -9.40 -9.28
C LEU A 153 31.81 -9.72 -10.73
N ALA A 154 31.24 -9.03 -11.71
CA ALA A 154 31.59 -9.22 -13.12
C ALA A 154 33.07 -8.92 -13.41
N MET A 155 33.67 -7.94 -12.72
CA MET A 155 35.09 -7.66 -12.79
C MET A 155 35.93 -8.79 -12.16
N SER A 156 35.45 -9.42 -11.10
CA SER A 156 36.16 -10.50 -10.41
C SER A 156 36.26 -11.79 -11.22
N ASP A 157 35.41 -12.00 -12.23
CA ASP A 157 35.47 -13.13 -13.16
C ASP A 157 36.77 -13.09 -14.04
N GLY A 158 37.45 -11.94 -14.06
CA GLY A 158 38.75 -11.77 -14.71
C GLY A 158 39.96 -12.16 -13.86
N ILE A 159 39.73 -12.41 -12.56
CA ILE A 159 40.80 -12.70 -11.59
C ILE A 159 41.00 -14.21 -11.44
N PRO A 160 42.24 -14.69 -11.22
CA PRO A 160 42.49 -16.11 -10.91
C PRO A 160 41.69 -16.59 -9.69
N THR A 161 41.05 -17.76 -9.79
CA THR A 161 40.35 -18.39 -8.68
C THR A 161 41.15 -19.56 -8.12
N LEU A 162 41.29 -19.59 -6.79
CA LEU A 162 41.94 -20.67 -6.06
C LEU A 162 40.88 -21.44 -5.29
N SER A 163 40.80 -22.76 -5.52
CA SER A 163 39.89 -23.67 -4.80
C SER A 163 40.67 -24.78 -4.11
N ALA A 164 40.28 -25.14 -2.91
CA ALA A 164 40.78 -26.33 -2.23
C ALA A 164 39.62 -27.31 -2.04
N PHE A 165 39.87 -28.55 -2.23
CA PHE A 165 38.85 -29.59 -2.04
C PHE A 165 39.44 -30.80 -1.28
N ILE A 166 38.57 -31.43 -0.51
CA ILE A 166 38.83 -32.68 0.16
C ILE A 166 37.68 -33.65 -0.13
N ASN A 167 38.00 -34.81 -0.65
CA ASN A 167 37.05 -35.85 -0.91
C ASN A 167 37.45 -37.07 -0.10
N GLY A 168 36.49 -37.70 0.58
CA GLY A 168 36.64 -38.94 1.29
C GLY A 168 35.54 -39.91 0.90
N GLY A 169 35.89 -41.17 0.70
CA GLY A 169 34.91 -42.14 0.31
C GLY A 169 35.40 -43.59 0.56
N TYR A 170 34.46 -44.50 0.54
CA TYR A 170 34.73 -45.95 0.54
C TYR A 170 34.23 -46.54 -0.76
N SER A 171 35.06 -47.32 -1.41
CA SER A 171 34.71 -48.04 -2.64
C SER A 171 34.83 -49.55 -2.43
N ALA A 172 33.88 -50.29 -2.94
CA ALA A 172 33.89 -51.70 -2.97
C ALA A 172 33.80 -52.21 -4.41
N TYR A 173 34.56 -53.20 -4.73
CA TYR A 173 34.59 -53.82 -6.05
C TYR A 173 34.20 -55.29 -5.94
N GLY A 174 33.31 -55.77 -6.79
CA GLY A 174 32.86 -57.16 -6.83
C GLY A 174 32.33 -57.53 -8.21
N GLU A 175 32.47 -58.82 -8.59
CA GLU A 175 31.98 -59.33 -9.86
C GLU A 175 30.43 -59.53 -9.85
N THR A 176 29.84 -59.60 -8.64
CA THR A 176 28.38 -59.74 -8.45
C THR A 176 27.84 -58.68 -7.52
N PHE A 177 26.53 -58.37 -7.63
CA PHE A 177 25.88 -57.41 -6.77
C PHE A 177 25.71 -57.93 -5.33
N GLY A 178 26.75 -57.78 -4.51
CA GLY A 178 26.80 -58.30 -3.14
C GLY A 178 27.24 -57.28 -2.09
N PHE A 179 26.91 -55.95 -2.30
CA PHE A 179 27.43 -54.87 -1.46
C PHE A 179 26.98 -54.93 0.01
N PHE A 180 25.92 -55.66 0.32
CA PHE A 180 25.42 -55.83 1.69
C PHE A 180 25.96 -57.11 2.35
N ASN A 181 26.84 -57.85 1.68
CA ASN A 181 27.40 -59.04 2.22
C ASN A 181 28.58 -58.79 3.20
N SER A 182 28.62 -59.41 4.36
CA SER A 182 29.65 -59.19 5.38
C SER A 182 31.09 -59.55 4.92
N SER A 183 31.22 -60.25 3.82
CA SER A 183 32.53 -60.59 3.21
C SER A 183 33.06 -59.52 2.23
N GLN A 184 32.25 -58.48 1.94
CA GLN A 184 32.63 -57.39 1.00
C GLN A 184 33.77 -56.57 1.62
N LYS A 185 34.88 -56.43 0.89
CA LYS A 185 35.97 -55.55 1.29
C LYS A 185 35.70 -54.11 0.79
N TRP A 186 35.72 -53.16 1.72
CA TRP A 186 35.63 -51.75 1.45
C TRP A 186 36.99 -51.10 1.54
N TYR A 187 37.34 -50.34 0.52
CA TYR A 187 38.59 -49.58 0.46
C TYR A 187 38.33 -48.11 0.71
N GLY A 188 38.91 -47.58 1.77
CA GLY A 188 38.84 -46.16 2.08
C GLY A 188 39.79 -45.37 1.17
N SER A 189 39.34 -44.30 0.61
CA SER A 189 40.15 -43.35 -0.15
C SER A 189 39.94 -41.93 0.36
N SER A 190 41.01 -41.16 0.39
CA SER A 190 40.94 -39.71 0.65
C SER A 190 41.79 -38.98 -0.36
N LEU A 191 41.27 -37.90 -0.87
CA LEU A 191 41.93 -37.04 -1.82
C LEU A 191 41.85 -35.59 -1.34
N PHE A 192 43.00 -34.94 -1.16
CA PHE A 192 43.11 -33.52 -0.96
C PHE A 192 43.73 -32.89 -2.22
N GLY A 193 43.15 -31.79 -2.67
CA GLY A 193 43.72 -31.09 -3.83
C GLY A 193 43.47 -29.60 -3.76
N VAL A 194 44.33 -28.87 -4.48
CA VAL A 194 44.21 -27.43 -4.71
C VAL A 194 44.14 -27.18 -6.21
N SER A 195 43.19 -26.40 -6.66
CA SER A 195 43.02 -26.04 -8.07
C SER A 195 43.14 -24.54 -8.23
N LEU A 196 44.02 -24.11 -9.11
CA LEU A 196 44.18 -22.71 -9.53
C LEU A 196 43.66 -22.57 -10.96
N ASN A 197 42.60 -21.78 -11.14
CA ASN A 197 42.03 -21.47 -12.46
C ASN A 197 42.43 -20.05 -12.85
N ILE A 198 43.18 -19.89 -13.93
CA ILE A 198 43.63 -18.59 -14.46
C ILE A 198 42.97 -18.40 -15.83
N PRO A 199 41.97 -17.49 -15.91
CA PRO A 199 41.31 -17.23 -17.18
C PRO A 199 42.21 -16.34 -18.09
N ILE A 200 42.79 -16.93 -19.13
CA ILE A 200 43.73 -16.23 -20.03
C ILE A 200 43.00 -15.49 -21.15
N PHE A 201 42.01 -16.11 -21.78
CA PHE A 201 41.28 -15.55 -22.90
C PHE A 201 39.77 -15.94 -22.87
N SER A 202 38.89 -14.97 -23.12
CA SER A 202 37.43 -15.17 -23.09
C SER A 202 36.70 -14.61 -24.33
N SER A 203 37.43 -14.39 -25.42
CA SER A 203 36.86 -13.82 -26.66
C SER A 203 36.05 -12.55 -26.42
N LEU A 204 36.51 -11.67 -25.51
CA LEU A 204 35.87 -10.42 -25.07
C LEU A 204 34.55 -10.62 -24.27
N GLY A 205 34.09 -11.85 -24.05
CA GLY A 205 32.83 -12.12 -23.33
C GLY A 205 32.78 -11.51 -21.93
N ARG A 206 33.89 -11.57 -21.16
CA ARG A 206 33.99 -10.96 -19.82
C ARG A 206 33.98 -9.42 -19.87
N SER A 207 34.61 -8.82 -20.87
CA SER A 207 34.57 -7.37 -21.07
C SER A 207 33.14 -6.92 -21.38
N ALA A 208 32.44 -7.64 -22.24
CA ALA A 208 31.04 -7.37 -22.57
C ALA A 208 30.11 -7.52 -21.32
N ALA A 209 30.32 -8.58 -20.52
CA ALA A 209 29.56 -8.77 -19.27
C ALA A 209 29.81 -7.63 -18.27
N THR A 210 31.05 -7.21 -18.09
CA THR A 210 31.37 -6.07 -17.22
C THR A 210 30.76 -4.77 -17.75
N GLN A 211 30.78 -4.54 -19.06
CA GLN A 211 30.17 -3.37 -19.67
C GLN A 211 28.65 -3.38 -19.50
N GLN A 212 28.00 -4.53 -19.66
CA GLN A 212 26.59 -4.68 -19.41
C GLN A 212 26.24 -4.38 -17.94
N ALA A 213 26.99 -4.92 -16.98
CA ALA A 213 26.80 -4.64 -15.56
C ALA A 213 26.93 -3.13 -15.24
N ARG A 214 27.87 -2.42 -15.91
CA ARG A 214 27.99 -0.95 -15.76
C ARG A 214 26.78 -0.21 -16.30
N ILE A 215 26.27 -0.61 -17.47
CA ILE A 215 25.05 -0.01 -18.04
C ILE A 215 23.85 -0.26 -17.10
N ASP A 216 23.76 -1.43 -16.48
CA ASP A 216 22.70 -1.72 -15.52
C ASP A 216 22.84 -0.91 -14.24
N LEU A 217 24.06 -0.58 -13.80
CA LEU A 217 24.32 0.37 -12.71
C LEU A 217 23.90 1.79 -13.11
N ASP A 218 24.26 2.25 -14.30
CA ASP A 218 23.85 3.57 -14.79
C ASP A 218 22.32 3.71 -14.85
N LYS A 219 21.63 2.67 -15.33
CA LYS A 219 20.15 2.63 -15.30
C LYS A 219 19.58 2.70 -13.87
N ALA A 220 20.22 2.04 -12.91
CA ALA A 220 19.78 2.10 -11.51
C ALA A 220 19.95 3.52 -10.92
N HIS A 221 21.01 4.24 -11.28
CA HIS A 221 21.19 5.64 -10.91
C HIS A 221 20.11 6.54 -11.49
N GLU A 222 19.78 6.37 -12.77
CA GLU A 222 18.69 7.13 -13.39
C GLU A 222 17.33 6.81 -12.74
N SER A 223 17.07 5.54 -12.45
CA SER A 223 15.86 5.12 -11.74
C SER A 223 15.76 5.70 -10.32
N LEU A 224 16.89 5.81 -9.60
CA LEU A 224 16.92 6.48 -8.29
C LEU A 224 16.56 7.96 -8.43
N THR A 225 17.11 8.65 -9.43
CA THR A 225 16.81 10.05 -9.70
C THR A 225 15.33 10.25 -10.07
N GLU A 226 14.79 9.39 -10.91
CA GLU A 226 13.37 9.39 -11.25
C GLU A 226 12.49 9.17 -10.01
N THR A 227 12.82 8.18 -9.19
CA THR A 227 12.11 7.89 -7.93
C THR A 227 12.12 9.10 -6.99
N GLU A 228 13.28 9.78 -6.86
CA GLU A 228 13.40 11.00 -6.06
C GLU A 228 12.45 12.11 -6.55
N GLN A 229 12.41 12.34 -7.86
CA GLN A 229 11.51 13.35 -8.44
C GLN A 229 10.02 12.98 -8.26
N GLN A 230 9.67 11.72 -8.44
CA GLN A 230 8.31 11.23 -8.21
C GLN A 230 7.88 11.39 -6.75
N LEU A 231 8.77 11.08 -5.80
CA LEU A 231 8.50 11.26 -4.37
C LEU A 231 8.33 12.74 -3.99
N LYS A 232 9.16 13.63 -4.53
CA LYS A 232 8.99 15.08 -4.35
C LYS A 232 7.63 15.56 -4.86
N LEU A 233 7.22 15.08 -6.02
CA LEU A 233 5.90 15.41 -6.57
C LEU A 233 4.77 14.84 -5.71
N GLN A 234 4.88 13.60 -5.24
CA GLN A 234 3.87 12.98 -4.35
C GLN A 234 3.72 13.75 -3.04
N ILE A 235 4.83 14.16 -2.42
CA ILE A 235 4.80 14.97 -1.19
C ILE A 235 4.15 16.33 -1.46
N ALA A 236 4.52 17.00 -2.55
CA ALA A 236 3.92 18.29 -2.92
C ALA A 236 2.41 18.16 -3.18
N THR A 237 1.99 17.11 -3.88
CA THR A 237 0.57 16.81 -4.14
C THR A 237 -0.18 16.56 -2.83
N ALA A 238 0.36 15.71 -1.96
CA ALA A 238 -0.27 15.40 -0.68
C ALA A 238 -0.39 16.64 0.23
N LYS A 239 0.63 17.50 0.27
CA LYS A 239 0.57 18.78 0.99
C LYS A 239 -0.49 19.71 0.43
N SER A 240 -0.60 19.82 -0.90
CA SER A 240 -1.62 20.65 -1.57
C SER A 240 -3.04 20.13 -1.32
N GLU A 241 -3.26 18.82 -1.42
CA GLU A 241 -4.56 18.19 -1.14
C GLU A 241 -4.97 18.36 0.31
N TYR A 242 -4.03 18.21 1.25
CA TYR A 242 -4.28 18.39 2.67
C TYR A 242 -4.63 19.86 2.99
N GLN A 243 -3.89 20.82 2.43
CA GLN A 243 -4.20 22.25 2.58
C GLN A 243 -5.59 22.56 2.03
N TYR A 244 -5.90 22.09 0.83
CA TYR A 244 -7.22 22.27 0.23
C TYR A 244 -8.33 21.68 1.12
N ALA A 245 -8.14 20.49 1.65
CA ALA A 245 -9.14 19.85 2.52
C ALA A 245 -9.41 20.66 3.79
N ILE A 246 -8.38 21.24 4.42
CA ILE A 246 -8.54 22.11 5.59
C ILE A 246 -9.27 23.40 5.23
N GLU A 247 -8.91 24.05 4.14
CA GLU A 247 -9.55 25.29 3.69
C GLU A 247 -11.02 25.04 3.31
N ASP A 248 -11.32 23.96 2.60
CA ASP A 248 -12.68 23.58 2.21
C ASP A 248 -13.55 23.25 3.43
N TYR A 249 -13.01 22.52 4.40
CA TYR A 249 -13.70 22.26 5.67
C TYR A 249 -14.02 23.55 6.43
N GLY A 250 -13.05 24.46 6.54
CA GLY A 250 -13.24 25.78 7.17
C GLY A 250 -14.33 26.63 6.48
N ASN A 251 -14.31 26.65 5.15
CA ASN A 251 -15.28 27.38 4.34
C ASN A 251 -16.71 26.79 4.49
N LYS A 252 -16.84 25.47 4.44
CA LYS A 252 -18.12 24.77 4.64
C LYS A 252 -18.69 24.99 6.04
N LYS A 253 -17.84 24.95 7.06
CA LYS A 253 -18.22 25.23 8.46
C LYS A 253 -18.71 26.68 8.64
N THR A 254 -18.02 27.64 8.01
CA THR A 254 -18.43 29.06 8.03
C THR A 254 -19.76 29.27 7.31
N LYS A 255 -19.95 28.64 6.13
CA LYS A 255 -21.21 28.68 5.37
C LYS A 255 -22.38 28.13 6.18
N LEU A 256 -22.21 27.02 6.88
CA LEU A 256 -23.23 26.46 7.76
C LEU A 256 -23.60 27.41 8.90
N ARG A 257 -22.63 28.07 9.52
CA ARG A 257 -22.87 29.07 10.56
C ARG A 257 -23.69 30.24 10.02
N THR A 258 -23.31 30.78 8.86
CA THR A 258 -24.01 31.88 8.20
C THR A 258 -25.47 31.51 7.86
N CYS A 259 -25.69 30.35 7.27
CA CYS A 259 -27.05 29.85 6.98
C CYS A 259 -27.92 29.71 8.24
N ARG A 260 -27.34 29.30 9.35
CA ARG A 260 -28.05 29.15 10.64
C ARG A 260 -28.46 30.51 11.23
N THR A 261 -27.59 31.54 11.05
CA THR A 261 -27.88 32.90 11.55
C THR A 261 -28.99 33.62 10.76
N TYR A 262 -29.14 33.30 9.47
CA TYR A 262 -30.23 33.89 8.63
C TYR A 262 -31.59 33.19 8.81
N ARG A 263 -31.66 32.05 9.52
CA ARG A 263 -32.91 31.32 9.76
C ARG A 263 -33.59 31.66 11.09
N THR A 264 -32.93 32.49 11.93
CA THR A 264 -33.50 33.13 13.13
C THR A 264 -33.94 34.54 12.85
#